data_c22aae54b275a3f5adbe463ba947b010
#
_entry.id   c22aae54b275a3f5adbe463ba947b010
#
_cell.length_a   1.000
_cell.length_b   1.000
_cell.length_c   1.000
_cell.angle_alpha   90.00
_cell.angle_beta   90.00
_cell.angle_gamma   90.00
#
_symmetry.space_group_name_H-M   'P 1'
#
loop_
_entity.id
_entity.type
_entity.pdbx_description
1 polymer ?
#
loop_
_entity_poly.entity_id
_entity_poly.type
_entity_poly.pdbx_seq_one_letter_code
_entity_poly.pdbx_strand_id
1 'polypeptide(L)'
;MDNIIKTSNAAKPLGAYPHARRVGNLLFLSGIGSRNAADNSIPGLQLDDEGNILSHDIEAECHAVFANVKAVLEASGSSWEKIVDVTVFLTHMKTDFPVYNKIYGEYFKNVEACRTTVEVKSLPTPIAIELKVIASI
;
A
#
# COMPACT_ATOMS: atom_id res chain seq x y z
N MET A 1 -3.58 -5.12 -26.37
CA MET A 1 -3.97 -4.64 -25.01
C MET A 1 -2.73 -4.51 -24.15
N ASP A 2 -2.59 -3.39 -23.51
CA ASP A 2 -1.47 -3.17 -22.61
C ASP A 2 -1.75 -3.84 -21.26
N ASN A 3 -0.86 -4.75 -20.86
CA ASN A 3 -0.95 -5.45 -19.56
C ASN A 3 -0.09 -4.78 -18.48
N ILE A 4 0.58 -3.71 -18.83
CA ILE A 4 1.43 -2.93 -17.93
C ILE A 4 0.68 -1.67 -17.51
N ILE A 5 0.48 -1.48 -16.22
CA ILE A 5 -0.31 -0.36 -15.69
C ILE A 5 0.62 0.65 -15.01
N LYS A 6 0.51 1.90 -15.46
CA LYS A 6 1.18 3.04 -14.84
C LYS A 6 0.14 4.14 -14.66
N THR A 7 0.17 4.82 -13.53
CA THR A 7 -0.80 5.88 -13.23
C THR A 7 -0.13 7.01 -12.46
N SER A 8 -0.59 8.24 -12.69
CA SER A 8 -0.18 9.41 -11.90
C SER A 8 -1.02 9.58 -10.64
N ASN A 9 -2.02 8.74 -10.43
CA ASN A 9 -2.92 8.83 -9.28
C ASN A 9 -2.40 8.11 -8.03
N ALA A 10 -1.25 7.45 -8.14
CA ALA A 10 -0.53 6.86 -7.03
C ALA A 10 0.93 7.30 -7.09
N ALA A 11 1.65 7.20 -5.97
CA ALA A 11 3.04 7.62 -5.91
C ALA A 11 3.88 6.90 -6.97
N LYS A 12 4.81 7.63 -7.59
CA LYS A 12 5.65 7.10 -8.66
C LYS A 12 6.54 5.97 -8.13
N PRO A 13 6.67 4.84 -8.87
CA PRO A 13 7.60 3.79 -8.50
C PRO A 13 9.04 4.29 -8.37
N LEU A 14 9.75 3.77 -7.38
CA LEU A 14 11.13 4.17 -7.08
C LEU A 14 12.17 3.35 -7.85
N GLY A 15 11.76 2.56 -8.81
CA GLY A 15 12.67 1.72 -9.56
C GLY A 15 12.06 1.27 -10.89
N ALA A 16 12.69 0.27 -11.49
CA ALA A 16 12.31 -0.23 -12.81
C ALA A 16 11.16 -1.22 -12.72
N TYR A 17 9.98 -0.74 -12.33
CA TYR A 17 8.76 -1.57 -12.24
C TYR A 17 7.51 -0.71 -12.42
N PRO A 18 6.41 -1.30 -12.95
CA PRO A 18 5.13 -0.59 -13.09
C PRO A 18 4.36 -0.57 -11.78
N HIS A 19 3.24 0.13 -11.73
CA HIS A 19 2.31 0.05 -10.60
C HIS A 19 1.64 -1.32 -10.51
N ALA A 20 1.31 -1.91 -11.66
CA ALA A 20 0.68 -3.21 -11.73
C ALA A 20 0.93 -3.89 -13.07
N ARG A 21 0.75 -5.20 -13.09
CA ARG A 21 0.82 -6.01 -14.30
C ARG A 21 -0.30 -7.04 -14.31
N ARG A 22 -0.98 -7.13 -15.44
CA ARG A 22 -2.04 -8.11 -15.65
C ARG A 22 -1.48 -9.38 -16.28
N VAL A 23 -1.86 -10.54 -15.75
CA VAL A 23 -1.54 -11.85 -16.32
C VAL A 23 -2.84 -12.67 -16.28
N GLY A 24 -3.41 -12.95 -17.46
CA GLY A 24 -4.70 -13.61 -17.53
C GLY A 24 -5.80 -12.77 -16.87
N ASN A 25 -6.51 -13.35 -15.92
CA ASN A 25 -7.54 -12.68 -15.15
C ASN A 25 -7.05 -12.18 -13.78
N LEU A 26 -5.73 -12.20 -13.57
CA LEU A 26 -5.13 -11.72 -12.33
C LEU A 26 -4.34 -10.44 -12.57
N LEU A 27 -4.39 -9.57 -11.58
CA LEU A 27 -3.66 -8.32 -11.53
C LEU A 27 -2.69 -8.36 -10.36
N PHE A 28 -1.40 -8.18 -10.66
CA PHE A 28 -0.35 -8.15 -9.66
C PHE A 28 0.08 -6.70 -9.47
N LEU A 29 -0.11 -6.17 -8.26
CA LEU A 29 0.38 -4.84 -7.93
C LEU A 29 1.80 -4.95 -7.40
N SER A 30 2.65 -3.98 -7.75
CA SER A 30 3.92 -3.80 -7.05
C SER A 30 3.64 -3.38 -5.60
N GLY A 31 4.62 -3.50 -4.72
CA GLY A 31 4.48 -3.04 -3.34
C GLY A 31 4.11 -1.56 -3.31
N ILE A 32 3.08 -1.22 -2.55
CA ILE A 32 2.53 0.13 -2.47
C ILE A 32 2.55 0.60 -1.03
N GLY A 33 3.10 1.79 -0.81
CA GLY A 33 3.18 2.42 0.50
C GLY A 33 2.28 3.65 0.62
N SER A 34 2.54 4.43 1.65
CA SER A 34 1.69 5.56 2.05
C SER A 34 2.11 6.91 1.45
N ARG A 35 3.09 6.94 0.54
CA ARG A 35 3.52 8.21 -0.06
C ARG A 35 2.40 8.88 -0.85
N ASN A 36 2.30 10.20 -0.72
CA ASN A 36 1.35 10.99 -1.48
C ASN A 36 1.75 11.05 -2.96
N ALA A 37 0.78 10.85 -3.84
CA ALA A 37 1.02 10.85 -5.29
C ALA A 37 1.51 12.20 -5.82
N ALA A 38 1.11 13.31 -5.19
CA ALA A 38 1.43 14.65 -5.67
C ALA A 38 2.87 15.07 -5.33
N ASP A 39 3.37 14.74 -4.14
CA ASP A 39 4.63 15.30 -3.64
C ASP A 39 5.53 14.30 -2.91
N ASN A 40 5.16 13.02 -2.88
CA ASN A 40 5.88 11.95 -2.18
C ASN A 40 5.93 12.10 -0.65
N SER A 41 5.19 13.04 -0.07
CA SER A 41 5.12 13.18 1.39
C SER A 41 4.46 11.95 2.02
N ILE A 42 4.83 11.68 3.27
CA ILE A 42 4.26 10.58 4.05
C ILE A 42 3.46 11.23 5.18
N PRO A 43 2.14 10.98 5.26
CA PRO A 43 1.29 11.68 6.23
C PRO A 43 1.69 11.37 7.67
N GLY A 44 1.83 12.40 8.47
CA GLY A 44 2.14 12.30 9.89
C GLY A 44 3.57 11.94 10.24
N LEU A 45 4.46 11.78 9.26
CA LEU A 45 5.86 11.45 9.50
C LEU A 45 6.64 12.68 9.98
N GLN A 46 7.45 12.49 11.01
CA GLN A 46 8.41 13.49 11.49
C GLN A 46 9.79 12.85 11.51
N LEU A 47 10.75 13.53 10.88
CA LEU A 47 12.14 13.11 10.79
C LEU A 47 13.03 14.09 11.57
N ASP A 48 14.16 13.62 12.08
CA ASP A 48 15.20 14.48 12.63
C ASP A 48 16.06 15.06 11.49
N ASP A 49 17.06 15.87 11.84
CA ASP A 49 17.94 16.52 10.87
C ASP A 49 18.79 15.53 10.07
N GLU A 50 18.92 14.29 10.54
CA GLU A 50 19.70 13.24 9.89
C GLU A 50 18.82 12.28 9.08
N GLY A 51 17.51 12.53 9.03
CA GLY A 51 16.55 11.70 8.30
C GLY A 51 16.07 10.48 9.08
N ASN A 52 16.34 10.40 10.39
CA ASN A 52 15.82 9.33 11.22
C ASN A 52 14.36 9.60 11.61
N ILE A 53 13.57 8.55 11.73
CA ILE A 53 12.15 8.67 12.09
C ILE A 53 12.06 9.05 13.59
N LEU A 54 11.49 10.24 13.86
CA LEU A 54 11.15 10.67 15.22
C LEU A 54 9.77 10.14 15.62
N SER A 55 8.80 10.23 14.72
CA SER A 55 7.45 9.73 14.95
C SER A 55 6.76 9.45 13.63
N HIS A 56 5.77 8.57 13.67
CA HIS A 56 4.92 8.28 12.53
C HIS A 56 3.46 8.17 12.99
N ASP A 57 2.54 8.20 12.04
CA ASP A 57 1.11 8.11 12.29
C ASP A 57 0.54 6.95 11.49
N ILE A 58 0.41 5.79 12.12
CA ILE A 58 -0.06 4.58 11.43
C ILE A 58 -1.49 4.73 10.91
N GLU A 59 -2.36 5.44 11.63
CA GLU A 59 -3.73 5.67 11.17
C GLU A 59 -3.73 6.44 9.85
N ALA A 60 -3.02 7.56 9.79
CA ALA A 60 -2.91 8.36 8.58
C ALA A 60 -2.27 7.58 7.43
N GLU A 61 -1.23 6.80 7.73
CA GLU A 61 -0.56 5.99 6.70
C GLU A 61 -1.46 4.86 6.18
N CYS A 62 -2.29 4.25 7.02
CA CYS A 62 -3.24 3.23 6.58
C CYS A 62 -4.22 3.80 5.56
N HIS A 63 -4.83 4.95 5.86
CA HIS A 63 -5.75 5.58 4.91
C HIS A 63 -5.06 5.94 3.60
N ALA A 64 -3.82 6.44 3.68
CA ALA A 64 -3.04 6.80 2.50
C ALA A 64 -2.66 5.58 1.65
N VAL A 65 -2.19 4.49 2.26
CA VAL A 65 -1.80 3.30 1.50
C VAL A 65 -3.01 2.64 0.84
N PHE A 66 -4.16 2.60 1.53
CA PHE A 66 -5.38 2.05 0.94
C PHE A 66 -5.87 2.91 -0.22
N ALA A 67 -5.77 4.23 -0.12
CA ALA A 67 -6.11 5.12 -1.24
C ALA A 67 -5.19 4.89 -2.45
N ASN A 68 -3.90 4.70 -2.23
CA ASN A 68 -2.95 4.41 -3.31
C ASN A 68 -3.24 3.07 -3.98
N VAL A 69 -3.54 2.03 -3.20
CA VAL A 69 -3.93 0.72 -3.74
C VAL A 69 -5.19 0.84 -4.58
N LYS A 70 -6.20 1.54 -4.08
CA LYS A 70 -7.46 1.76 -4.80
C LYS A 70 -7.22 2.48 -6.12
N ALA A 71 -6.38 3.51 -6.13
CA ALA A 71 -6.06 4.25 -7.35
C ALA A 71 -5.43 3.34 -8.42
N VAL A 72 -4.53 2.46 -8.03
CA VAL A 72 -3.90 1.51 -8.96
C VAL A 72 -4.90 0.48 -9.47
N LEU A 73 -5.77 -0.04 -8.60
CA LEU A 73 -6.82 -0.98 -9.01
C LEU A 73 -7.75 -0.35 -10.04
N GLU A 74 -8.20 0.87 -9.79
CA GLU A 74 -9.11 1.57 -10.71
C GLU A 74 -8.44 1.90 -12.04
N ALA A 75 -7.19 2.33 -12.02
CA ALA A 75 -6.41 2.56 -13.24
C ALA A 75 -6.20 1.28 -14.04
N SER A 76 -6.31 0.12 -13.40
CA SER A 76 -6.11 -1.19 -14.01
C SER A 76 -7.42 -1.81 -14.52
N GLY A 77 -8.56 -1.15 -14.33
CA GLY A 77 -9.87 -1.71 -14.69
C GLY A 77 -10.40 -2.71 -13.68
N SER A 78 -9.82 -2.78 -12.49
CA SER A 78 -10.28 -3.61 -11.38
C SER A 78 -11.02 -2.75 -10.34
N SER A 79 -11.24 -3.28 -9.17
CA SER A 79 -11.89 -2.56 -8.07
C SER A 79 -11.48 -3.14 -6.73
N TRP A 80 -11.77 -2.41 -5.66
CA TRP A 80 -11.44 -2.81 -4.29
C TRP A 80 -11.98 -4.19 -3.91
N GLU A 81 -13.22 -4.48 -4.32
CA GLU A 81 -13.91 -5.73 -4.01
C GLU A 81 -13.30 -6.94 -4.72
N LYS A 82 -12.45 -6.72 -5.70
CA LYS A 82 -11.80 -7.78 -6.47
C LYS A 82 -10.41 -8.16 -5.91
N ILE A 83 -10.02 -7.58 -4.80
CA ILE A 83 -8.77 -7.99 -4.11
C ILE A 83 -8.92 -9.42 -3.63
N VAL A 84 -7.92 -10.24 -3.94
CA VAL A 84 -7.89 -11.67 -3.60
C VAL A 84 -6.93 -11.96 -2.46
N ASP A 85 -5.77 -11.32 -2.47
CA ASP A 85 -4.70 -11.62 -1.52
C ASP A 85 -3.93 -10.36 -1.17
N VAL A 86 -3.64 -10.19 0.12
CA VAL A 86 -2.91 -9.03 0.64
C VAL A 86 -1.79 -9.52 1.55
N THR A 87 -0.57 -9.06 1.27
CA THR A 87 0.53 -9.16 2.22
C THR A 87 0.82 -7.77 2.76
N VAL A 88 0.81 -7.64 4.07
CA VAL A 88 1.02 -6.37 4.76
C VAL A 88 2.36 -6.40 5.48
N PHE A 89 3.18 -5.40 5.21
CA PHE A 89 4.48 -5.21 5.86
C PHE A 89 4.39 -4.03 6.82
N LEU A 90 4.66 -4.29 8.10
CA LEU A 90 4.69 -3.25 9.14
C LEU A 90 6.13 -3.13 9.66
N THR A 91 6.56 -1.92 10.01
CA THR A 91 7.86 -1.71 10.64
C THR A 91 7.78 -1.67 12.16
N HIS A 92 6.59 -1.50 12.73
CA HIS A 92 6.37 -1.39 14.18
C HIS A 92 5.15 -2.22 14.59
N MET A 93 5.25 -3.55 14.43
CA MET A 93 4.12 -4.46 14.64
C MET A 93 3.45 -4.29 16.00
N LYS A 94 4.26 -4.26 17.07
CA LYS A 94 3.73 -4.27 18.44
C LYS A 94 2.82 -3.07 18.72
N THR A 95 3.25 -1.89 18.30
CA THR A 95 2.49 -0.65 18.56
C THR A 95 1.42 -0.40 17.52
N ASP A 96 1.67 -0.77 16.26
CA ASP A 96 0.80 -0.40 15.14
C ASP A 96 -0.28 -1.42 14.83
N PHE A 97 -0.06 -2.69 15.17
CA PHE A 97 -1.00 -3.75 14.76
C PHE A 97 -2.44 -3.50 15.24
N PRO A 98 -2.71 -3.13 16.50
CA PRO A 98 -4.09 -2.94 16.93
C PRO A 98 -4.82 -1.84 16.14
N VAL A 99 -4.16 -0.73 15.85
CA VAL A 99 -4.73 0.38 15.09
C VAL A 99 -4.94 -0.02 13.63
N TYR A 100 -3.88 -0.54 13.01
CA TYR A 100 -3.94 -1.02 11.63
C TYR A 100 -5.02 -2.08 11.44
N ASN A 101 -5.09 -3.07 12.33
CA ASN A 101 -6.04 -4.17 12.19
C ASN A 101 -7.49 -3.71 12.24
N LYS A 102 -7.78 -2.73 13.08
CA LYS A 102 -9.11 -2.12 13.15
C LYS A 102 -9.47 -1.41 11.84
N ILE A 103 -8.57 -0.59 11.32
CA ILE A 103 -8.79 0.15 10.07
C ILE A 103 -8.90 -0.83 8.89
N TYR A 104 -8.03 -1.84 8.85
CA TYR A 104 -8.10 -2.90 7.85
C TYR A 104 -9.49 -3.54 7.82
N GLY A 105 -10.03 -3.88 8.99
CA GLY A 105 -11.36 -4.46 9.10
C GLY A 105 -12.45 -3.58 8.52
N GLU A 106 -12.34 -2.26 8.67
CA GLU A 106 -13.32 -1.32 8.12
C GLU A 106 -13.28 -1.30 6.58
N TYR A 107 -12.09 -1.38 5.98
CA TYR A 107 -11.92 -1.36 4.53
C TYR A 107 -12.22 -2.70 3.86
N PHE A 108 -11.94 -3.80 4.53
CA PHE A 108 -11.95 -5.14 3.93
C PHE A 108 -13.10 -6.05 4.37
N LYS A 109 -14.00 -5.58 5.23
CA LYS A 109 -15.04 -6.44 5.84
C LYS A 109 -15.91 -7.20 4.86
N ASN A 110 -16.09 -6.69 3.64
CA ASN A 110 -16.95 -7.33 2.62
C ASN A 110 -16.14 -7.84 1.43
N VAL A 111 -14.82 -7.87 1.52
CA VAL A 111 -13.94 -8.25 0.41
C VAL A 111 -13.50 -9.71 0.50
N GLU A 112 -13.32 -10.22 1.73
CA GLU A 112 -12.89 -11.60 2.01
C GLU A 112 -11.56 -11.96 1.35
N ALA A 113 -10.63 -11.00 1.28
CA ALA A 113 -9.28 -11.24 0.79
C ALA A 113 -8.47 -12.05 1.80
N CYS A 114 -7.63 -12.94 1.30
CA CYS A 114 -6.62 -13.58 2.14
C CYS A 114 -5.62 -12.54 2.61
N ARG A 115 -5.07 -12.71 3.81
CA ARG A 115 -4.12 -11.75 4.36
C ARG A 115 -2.99 -12.45 5.11
N THR A 116 -1.78 -11.93 4.91
CA THR A 116 -0.61 -12.23 5.74
C THR A 116 -0.02 -10.92 6.20
N THR A 117 0.26 -10.78 7.49
CA THR A 117 0.88 -9.58 8.07
C THR A 117 2.20 -9.95 8.70
N VAL A 118 3.28 -9.27 8.31
CA VAL A 118 4.63 -9.51 8.82
C VAL A 118 5.29 -8.21 9.23
N GLU A 119 6.22 -8.28 10.17
CA GLU A 119 7.08 -7.16 10.49
C GLU A 119 8.38 -7.25 9.70
N VAL A 120 8.83 -6.12 9.19
CA VAL A 120 10.13 -5.97 8.54
C VAL A 120 10.93 -4.90 9.25
N LYS A 121 12.24 -4.96 9.15
CA LYS A 121 13.12 -4.00 9.81
C LYS A 121 12.93 -2.58 9.26
N SER A 122 12.83 -2.46 7.94
CA SER A 122 12.67 -1.17 7.28
C SER A 122 12.10 -1.39 5.87
N LEU A 123 11.63 -0.31 5.28
CA LEU A 123 11.11 -0.28 3.91
C LEU A 123 11.96 0.74 3.11
N PRO A 124 11.90 0.72 1.77
CA PRO A 124 12.74 1.59 0.93
C PRO A 124 12.59 3.09 1.22
N THR A 125 11.43 3.53 1.70
CA THR A 125 11.21 4.88 2.19
C THR A 125 10.78 4.80 3.65
N PRO A 126 10.78 5.92 4.41
CA PRO A 126 10.44 5.84 5.85
C PRO A 126 8.94 5.72 6.13
N ILE A 127 8.27 4.88 5.37
CA ILE A 127 6.88 4.48 5.62
C ILE A 127 6.81 3.42 6.71
N ALA A 128 5.69 3.34 7.41
CA ALA A 128 5.47 2.34 8.46
C ALA A 128 4.64 1.15 7.98
N ILE A 129 4.07 1.24 6.78
CA ILE A 129 3.22 0.19 6.21
C ILE A 129 3.38 0.14 4.69
N GLU A 130 3.40 -1.08 4.15
CA GLU A 130 3.39 -1.34 2.72
C GLU A 130 2.50 -2.54 2.45
N LEU A 131 1.78 -2.51 1.32
CA LEU A 131 0.93 -3.62 0.88
C LEU A 131 1.42 -4.22 -0.43
N LYS A 132 1.38 -5.56 -0.51
CA LYS A 132 1.48 -6.31 -1.75
C LYS A 132 0.12 -6.92 -2.03
N VAL A 133 -0.48 -6.60 -3.17
CA VAL A 133 -1.87 -6.98 -3.49
C VAL A 133 -1.93 -7.77 -4.79
N ILE A 134 -2.77 -8.82 -4.79
CA ILE A 134 -3.19 -9.53 -5.98
C ILE A 134 -4.71 -9.38 -6.05
N ALA A 135 -5.21 -9.01 -7.22
CA ALA A 135 -6.64 -8.84 -7.46
C ALA A 135 -7.07 -9.60 -8.72
N SER A 136 -8.36 -9.77 -8.89
CA SER A 136 -8.92 -10.26 -10.16
C SER A 136 -9.33 -9.07 -11.03
N ILE A 137 -9.57 -9.36 -12.29
CA ILE A 137 -10.09 -8.36 -13.24
C ILE A 137 -11.59 -8.52 -13.36
#